data_1acf1007d502f1ff7c0492626841dd50
#
_entry.id   1acf1007d502f1ff7c0492626841dd50
#
_cell.length_a   1.000
_cell.length_b   1.000
_cell.length_c   1.000
_cell.angle_alpha   90.00
_cell.angle_beta   90.00
_cell.angle_gamma   90.00
#
_symmetry.space_group_name_H-M   'P 1'
#
loop_
_entity.id
_entity.type
_entity.pdbx_description
1 polymer ?
#
loop_
_entity_poly.entity_id
_entity_poly.type
_entity_poly.pdbx_seq_one_letter_code
_entity_poly.pdbx_strand_id
1 'polypeptide(L)'
;MKAFILCAGYATRLGKLTENNPKALLEVQGKSFLQLLLDNLNEIPDIDEVVIISNHKFYKNFVDAKAAGKMVTDKVVTILDDGTSSNEDRLGAVGDVAFALNKIGYKGESMVLVADNWFDFKISDIYKFYCSKNRSNTVFGKFETSEKVLRGGAVAHVNPKTCKVESLQEKPAVPDGNYACGAFYLYNAKTTALIHKFMAEKEKDNNIGDAPGYFPAWLVTNNQADVYFYDIAPYHNVDVGTLDTYYNIDKIIESCNNEVKCYFENPDEQKCTVASDWTEIIK
;
A
#
# COMPACT_ATOMS: atom_id res chain seq x y z
N MET A 1 7.81 4.47 -15.78
CA MET A 1 7.25 3.60 -14.70
C MET A 1 5.74 3.73 -14.68
N LYS A 2 4.98 2.66 -14.33
CA LYS A 2 3.53 2.76 -14.12
C LYS A 2 3.16 2.53 -12.66
N ALA A 3 2.18 3.29 -12.17
CA ALA A 3 1.61 3.08 -10.84
C ALA A 3 0.33 2.25 -10.96
N PHE A 4 0.25 1.14 -10.23
CA PHE A 4 -0.91 0.25 -10.14
C PHE A 4 -1.60 0.48 -8.79
N ILE A 5 -2.81 1.02 -8.81
CA ILE A 5 -3.58 1.30 -7.60
C ILE A 5 -4.64 0.21 -7.43
N LEU A 6 -4.53 -0.53 -6.35
CA LEU A 6 -5.43 -1.63 -6.00
C LEU A 6 -6.71 -1.09 -5.37
N CYS A 7 -7.81 -1.16 -6.10
CA CYS A 7 -9.13 -0.70 -5.71
C CYS A 7 -10.21 -1.79 -5.84
N ALA A 8 -9.83 -3.05 -6.08
CA ALA A 8 -10.76 -4.15 -6.29
C ALA A 8 -11.33 -4.76 -4.98
N GLY A 9 -10.89 -4.28 -3.81
CA GLY A 9 -11.39 -4.74 -2.52
C GLY A 9 -12.85 -4.35 -2.27
N TYR A 10 -13.62 -5.28 -1.67
CA TYR A 10 -15.05 -5.07 -1.37
C TYR A 10 -15.31 -4.28 -0.10
N ALA A 11 -14.31 -4.06 0.76
CA ALA A 11 -14.35 -3.25 1.99
C ALA A 11 -15.56 -3.55 2.90
N THR A 12 -15.95 -4.82 3.04
CA THR A 12 -17.18 -5.26 3.74
C THR A 12 -17.26 -4.81 5.20
N ARG A 13 -16.10 -4.58 5.85
CA ARG A 13 -16.03 -4.10 7.25
C ARG A 13 -16.51 -2.66 7.44
N LEU A 14 -16.62 -1.86 6.38
CA LEU A 14 -17.14 -0.49 6.41
C LEU A 14 -18.66 -0.43 6.15
N GLY A 15 -19.33 -1.57 5.98
CA GLY A 15 -20.78 -1.71 5.91
C GLY A 15 -21.41 -0.77 4.88
N LYS A 16 -22.39 0.04 5.33
CA LYS A 16 -23.14 0.95 4.45
C LYS A 16 -22.32 2.01 3.73
N LEU A 17 -21.17 2.41 4.29
CA LEU A 17 -20.28 3.40 3.64
C LEU A 17 -19.75 2.90 2.30
N THR A 18 -19.53 1.59 2.18
CA THR A 18 -18.96 0.95 0.98
C THR A 18 -19.95 0.04 0.26
N GLU A 19 -21.25 0.12 0.60
CA GLU A 19 -22.27 -0.66 -0.09
C GLU A 19 -22.35 -0.29 -1.59
N ASN A 20 -22.33 1.01 -1.90
CA ASN A 20 -22.45 1.55 -3.26
C ASN A 20 -21.29 2.50 -3.64
N ASN A 21 -20.28 2.65 -2.80
CA ASN A 21 -19.15 3.53 -3.05
C ASN A 21 -17.84 2.81 -2.66
N PRO A 22 -16.85 2.70 -3.55
CA PRO A 22 -15.58 2.03 -3.21
C PRO A 22 -14.82 2.82 -2.13
N LYS A 23 -14.13 2.11 -1.24
CA LYS A 23 -13.35 2.71 -0.14
C LYS A 23 -12.37 3.80 -0.65
N ALA A 24 -11.75 3.57 -1.79
CA ALA A 24 -10.81 4.52 -2.41
C ALA A 24 -11.42 5.90 -2.72
N LEU A 25 -12.73 5.98 -2.88
CA LEU A 25 -13.46 7.24 -3.13
C LEU A 25 -14.08 7.85 -1.86
N LEU A 26 -13.91 7.22 -0.69
CA LEU A 26 -14.28 7.85 0.58
C LEU A 26 -13.34 9.02 0.86
N GLU A 27 -13.89 10.07 1.46
CA GLU A 27 -13.16 11.33 1.70
C GLU A 27 -12.67 11.43 3.14
N VAL A 28 -11.44 11.92 3.28
CA VAL A 28 -10.81 12.34 4.53
C VAL A 28 -10.29 13.75 4.34
N GLN A 29 -10.70 14.68 5.19
CA GLN A 29 -10.33 16.10 5.11
C GLN A 29 -10.58 16.71 3.71
N GLY A 30 -11.70 16.34 3.07
CA GLY A 30 -12.13 16.88 1.78
C GLY A 30 -11.41 16.28 0.55
N LYS A 31 -10.57 15.24 0.73
CA LYS A 31 -9.93 14.51 -0.37
C LYS A 31 -10.23 13.02 -0.26
N SER A 32 -10.50 12.36 -1.39
CA SER A 32 -10.61 10.90 -1.40
C SER A 32 -9.24 10.24 -1.18
N PHE A 33 -9.22 8.99 -0.65
CA PHE A 33 -7.96 8.23 -0.53
C PHE A 33 -7.24 8.11 -1.88
N LEU A 34 -8.00 7.93 -2.96
CA LEU A 34 -7.43 7.92 -4.32
C LEU A 34 -6.78 9.25 -4.67
N GLN A 35 -7.41 10.41 -4.33
CA GLN A 35 -6.84 11.72 -4.64
C GLN A 35 -5.57 12.00 -3.82
N LEU A 36 -5.49 11.52 -2.57
CA LEU A 36 -4.25 11.60 -1.78
C LEU A 36 -3.08 10.90 -2.48
N LEU A 37 -3.34 9.72 -3.07
CA LEU A 37 -2.32 9.02 -3.88
C LEU A 37 -1.97 9.78 -5.15
N LEU A 38 -2.98 10.25 -5.91
CA LEU A 38 -2.75 10.98 -7.17
C LEU A 38 -1.92 12.26 -6.94
N ASP A 39 -2.21 13.01 -5.88
CA ASP A 39 -1.44 14.21 -5.50
C ASP A 39 0.05 13.86 -5.29
N ASN A 40 0.33 12.77 -4.57
CA ASN A 40 1.69 12.30 -4.33
C ASN A 40 2.38 11.77 -5.61
N LEU A 41 1.64 11.06 -6.47
CA LEU A 41 2.18 10.51 -7.71
C LEU A 41 2.51 11.61 -8.74
N ASN A 42 1.82 12.76 -8.70
CA ASN A 42 2.15 13.93 -9.52
C ASN A 42 3.57 14.45 -9.24
N GLU A 43 4.09 14.28 -8.01
CA GLU A 43 5.46 14.67 -7.65
C GLU A 43 6.55 13.76 -8.27
N ILE A 44 6.19 12.62 -8.88
CA ILE A 44 7.13 11.64 -9.41
C ILE A 44 7.15 11.69 -10.95
N PRO A 45 8.16 12.32 -11.56
CA PRO A 45 8.16 12.54 -13.01
C PRO A 45 8.27 11.25 -13.83
N ASP A 46 8.89 10.20 -13.29
CA ASP A 46 9.05 8.91 -13.99
C ASP A 46 7.75 8.10 -14.07
N ILE A 47 6.70 8.48 -13.36
CA ILE A 47 5.38 7.88 -13.53
C ILE A 47 4.68 8.58 -14.69
N ASP A 48 4.38 7.81 -15.72
CA ASP A 48 3.70 8.25 -16.94
C ASP A 48 2.21 7.89 -16.96
N GLU A 49 1.85 6.82 -16.26
CA GLU A 49 0.48 6.32 -16.22
C GLU A 49 0.14 5.74 -14.84
N VAL A 50 -1.09 6.03 -14.39
CA VAL A 50 -1.73 5.43 -13.24
C VAL A 50 -2.80 4.45 -13.71
N VAL A 51 -2.67 3.19 -13.32
CA VAL A 51 -3.61 2.11 -13.64
C VAL A 51 -4.41 1.78 -12.39
N ILE A 52 -5.69 2.12 -12.37
CA ILE A 52 -6.63 1.81 -11.28
C ILE A 52 -7.28 0.47 -11.59
N ILE A 53 -7.16 -0.49 -10.68
CA ILE A 53 -7.76 -1.82 -10.82
C ILE A 53 -8.95 -1.90 -9.88
N SER A 54 -10.12 -2.07 -10.44
CA SER A 54 -11.40 -2.14 -9.72
C SER A 54 -12.09 -3.48 -9.99
N ASN A 55 -12.88 -3.95 -9.03
CA ASN A 55 -13.84 -5.01 -9.29
C ASN A 55 -15.01 -4.51 -10.15
N HIS A 56 -15.79 -5.43 -10.71
CA HIS A 56 -16.93 -5.10 -11.59
C HIS A 56 -17.98 -4.25 -10.87
N LYS A 57 -18.24 -4.51 -9.59
CA LYS A 57 -19.23 -3.78 -8.79
C LYS A 57 -18.95 -2.28 -8.75
N PHE A 58 -17.69 -1.88 -8.60
CA PHE A 58 -17.29 -0.48 -8.40
C PHE A 58 -16.67 0.17 -9.64
N TYR A 59 -16.44 -0.57 -10.70
CA TYR A 59 -15.81 -0.04 -11.92
C TYR A 59 -16.48 1.25 -12.41
N LYS A 60 -17.82 1.26 -12.46
CA LYS A 60 -18.56 2.44 -12.90
C LYS A 60 -18.35 3.66 -12.00
N ASN A 61 -18.17 3.48 -10.68
CA ASN A 61 -17.91 4.58 -9.76
C ASN A 61 -16.62 5.32 -10.12
N PHE A 62 -15.55 4.58 -10.48
CA PHE A 62 -14.29 5.18 -10.90
C PHE A 62 -14.40 5.87 -12.25
N VAL A 63 -15.10 5.28 -13.22
CA VAL A 63 -15.35 5.89 -14.52
C VAL A 63 -16.13 7.21 -14.36
N ASP A 64 -17.20 7.21 -13.56
CA ASP A 64 -18.03 8.38 -13.30
C ASP A 64 -17.23 9.46 -12.54
N ALA A 65 -16.40 9.07 -11.54
CA ALA A 65 -15.53 10.00 -10.81
C ALA A 65 -14.50 10.68 -11.73
N LYS A 66 -13.90 9.91 -12.65
CA LYS A 66 -12.99 10.45 -13.67
C LYS A 66 -13.71 11.43 -14.60
N ALA A 67 -14.87 11.05 -15.13
CA ALA A 67 -15.67 11.89 -16.01
C ALA A 67 -16.15 13.18 -15.33
N ALA A 68 -16.42 13.14 -14.02
CA ALA A 68 -16.79 14.28 -13.20
C ALA A 68 -15.61 15.17 -12.78
N GLY A 69 -14.37 14.88 -13.22
CA GLY A 69 -13.17 15.63 -12.86
C GLY A 69 -12.73 15.49 -11.39
N LYS A 70 -13.19 14.42 -10.71
CA LYS A 70 -12.82 14.14 -9.31
C LYS A 70 -11.46 13.43 -9.15
N MET A 71 -10.78 13.15 -10.24
CA MET A 71 -9.41 12.59 -10.27
C MET A 71 -8.49 13.64 -10.89
N VAL A 72 -7.90 14.47 -10.04
CA VAL A 72 -7.02 15.57 -10.48
C VAL A 72 -5.59 15.05 -10.53
N THR A 73 -5.05 14.90 -11.74
CA THR A 73 -3.67 14.45 -11.98
C THR A 73 -3.19 14.88 -13.35
N ASP A 74 -1.87 15.08 -13.50
CA ASP A 74 -1.20 15.30 -14.78
C ASP A 74 -0.83 13.99 -15.49
N LYS A 75 -1.07 12.84 -14.84
CA LYS A 75 -0.77 11.52 -15.38
C LYS A 75 -1.91 10.97 -16.25
N VAL A 76 -1.56 10.10 -17.18
CA VAL A 76 -2.58 9.28 -17.87
C VAL A 76 -3.25 8.34 -16.84
N VAL A 77 -4.58 8.31 -16.81
CA VAL A 77 -5.34 7.42 -15.92
C VAL A 77 -6.06 6.38 -16.75
N THR A 78 -5.74 5.11 -16.51
CA THR A 78 -6.42 3.94 -17.06
C THR A 78 -7.19 3.25 -15.92
N ILE A 79 -8.46 2.90 -16.15
CA ILE A 79 -9.29 2.19 -15.20
C ILE A 79 -9.59 0.82 -15.77
N LEU A 80 -9.28 -0.23 -15.03
CA LEU A 80 -9.51 -1.63 -15.42
C LEU A 80 -10.55 -2.27 -14.52
N ASP A 81 -11.46 -3.02 -15.14
CA ASP A 81 -12.40 -3.92 -14.49
C ASP A 81 -11.77 -5.32 -14.46
N ASP A 82 -11.53 -5.87 -13.26
CA ASP A 82 -10.97 -7.21 -13.08
C ASP A 82 -11.96 -8.33 -13.38
N GLY A 83 -13.25 -7.96 -13.55
CA GLY A 83 -14.36 -8.86 -13.86
C GLY A 83 -14.96 -9.58 -12.65
N THR A 84 -14.40 -9.40 -11.44
CA THR A 84 -14.91 -10.05 -10.23
C THR A 84 -16.17 -9.34 -9.72
N SER A 85 -17.14 -10.09 -9.21
CA SER A 85 -18.44 -9.58 -8.81
C SER A 85 -18.75 -9.81 -7.32
N SER A 86 -17.95 -10.62 -6.65
CA SER A 86 -18.11 -10.98 -5.25
C SER A 86 -16.77 -11.13 -4.54
N ASN A 87 -16.81 -11.20 -3.21
CA ASN A 87 -15.58 -11.42 -2.42
C ASN A 87 -15.02 -12.84 -2.62
N GLU A 88 -15.83 -13.77 -3.07
CA GLU A 88 -15.47 -15.17 -3.27
C GLU A 88 -14.70 -15.40 -4.57
N ASP A 89 -14.96 -14.60 -5.62
CA ASP A 89 -14.32 -14.72 -6.93
C ASP A 89 -13.14 -13.75 -7.14
N ARG A 90 -12.79 -12.98 -6.09
CA ARG A 90 -11.71 -11.98 -6.17
C ARG A 90 -10.36 -12.59 -6.59
N LEU A 91 -9.60 -11.85 -7.38
CA LEU A 91 -8.26 -12.29 -7.84
C LEU A 91 -7.21 -12.22 -6.73
N GLY A 92 -7.45 -11.41 -5.69
CA GLY A 92 -6.47 -11.04 -4.68
C GLY A 92 -5.48 -9.98 -5.18
N ALA A 93 -4.82 -9.29 -4.23
CA ALA A 93 -4.04 -8.10 -4.55
C ALA A 93 -2.94 -8.33 -5.60
N VAL A 94 -2.20 -9.44 -5.52
CA VAL A 94 -1.16 -9.77 -6.51
C VAL A 94 -1.77 -10.25 -7.81
N GLY A 95 -2.91 -10.95 -7.75
CA GLY A 95 -3.70 -11.35 -8.92
C GLY A 95 -4.20 -10.15 -9.72
N ASP A 96 -4.67 -9.10 -9.04
CA ASP A 96 -5.09 -7.85 -9.67
C ASP A 96 -3.94 -7.19 -10.44
N VAL A 97 -2.73 -7.16 -9.86
CA VAL A 97 -1.55 -6.65 -10.57
C VAL A 97 -1.21 -7.51 -11.78
N ALA A 98 -1.22 -8.85 -11.63
CA ALA A 98 -0.95 -9.78 -12.74
C ALA A 98 -1.96 -9.60 -13.88
N PHE A 99 -3.26 -9.46 -13.55
CA PHE A 99 -4.31 -9.15 -14.51
C PHE A 99 -4.02 -7.84 -15.25
N ALA A 100 -3.72 -6.77 -14.51
CA ALA A 100 -3.46 -5.46 -15.11
C ALA A 100 -2.24 -5.48 -16.02
N LEU A 101 -1.12 -6.11 -15.60
CA LEU A 101 0.09 -6.28 -16.41
C LEU A 101 -0.21 -6.97 -17.74
N ASN A 102 -1.00 -8.06 -17.70
CA ASN A 102 -1.41 -8.78 -18.90
C ASN A 102 -2.32 -7.92 -19.79
N LYS A 103 -3.30 -7.23 -19.18
CA LYS A 103 -4.33 -6.46 -19.92
C LYS A 103 -3.71 -5.32 -20.73
N ILE A 104 -2.70 -4.64 -20.16
CA ILE A 104 -2.03 -3.51 -20.85
C ILE A 104 -0.70 -3.91 -21.53
N GLY A 105 -0.29 -5.18 -21.42
CA GLY A 105 0.96 -5.68 -22.03
C GLY A 105 2.23 -5.05 -21.44
N TYR A 106 2.21 -4.66 -20.14
CA TYR A 106 3.30 -3.93 -19.51
C TYR A 106 4.37 -4.84 -18.93
N LYS A 107 5.65 -4.46 -19.14
CA LYS A 107 6.83 -5.23 -18.68
C LYS A 107 7.90 -4.35 -18.02
N GLY A 108 7.56 -3.10 -17.70
CA GLY A 108 8.47 -2.14 -17.09
C GLY A 108 8.48 -2.17 -15.58
N GLU A 109 9.08 -1.14 -15.00
CA GLU A 109 9.09 -0.91 -13.54
C GLU A 109 7.68 -0.55 -13.04
N SER A 110 7.29 -1.10 -11.90
CA SER A 110 5.97 -0.88 -11.32
C SER A 110 6.04 -0.33 -9.92
N MET A 111 5.12 0.59 -9.62
CA MET A 111 4.78 0.99 -8.26
C MET A 111 3.38 0.44 -7.97
N VAL A 112 3.24 -0.39 -6.94
CA VAL A 112 1.97 -0.99 -6.52
C VAL A 112 1.53 -0.33 -5.23
N LEU A 113 0.30 0.18 -5.20
CA LEU A 113 -0.24 0.95 -4.08
C LEU A 113 -1.65 0.48 -3.74
N VAL A 114 -2.02 0.56 -2.47
CA VAL A 114 -3.40 0.39 -2.01
C VAL A 114 -4.04 1.76 -1.77
N ALA A 115 -5.30 1.93 -2.10
CA ALA A 115 -6.03 3.19 -1.96
C ALA A 115 -6.99 3.15 -0.77
N ASP A 116 -6.51 2.73 0.39
CA ASP A 116 -7.34 2.55 1.59
C ASP A 116 -6.69 3.04 2.89
N ASN A 117 -5.54 3.70 2.76
CA ASN A 117 -4.78 4.25 3.86
C ASN A 117 -4.72 5.77 3.80
N TRP A 118 -4.75 6.41 4.97
CA TRP A 118 -4.26 7.77 5.12
C TRP A 118 -2.78 7.73 5.49
N PHE A 119 -1.98 8.70 5.01
CA PHE A 119 -0.57 8.82 5.31
C PHE A 119 -0.10 10.28 5.25
N ASP A 120 0.98 10.63 5.97
CA ASP A 120 1.54 11.98 6.08
C ASP A 120 2.99 12.09 5.56
N PHE A 121 3.52 11.03 4.98
CA PHE A 121 4.83 11.02 4.30
C PHE A 121 4.69 11.29 2.79
N LYS A 122 5.81 11.60 2.14
CA LYS A 122 5.85 11.76 0.69
C LYS A 122 6.28 10.46 0.00
N ILE A 123 5.45 9.98 -0.94
CA ILE A 123 5.80 8.82 -1.79
C ILE A 123 7.03 9.14 -2.64
N SER A 124 7.24 10.41 -3.01
CA SER A 124 8.42 10.85 -3.74
C SER A 124 9.74 10.59 -2.98
N ASP A 125 9.74 10.56 -1.64
CA ASP A 125 10.95 10.23 -0.87
C ASP A 125 11.25 8.73 -0.89
N ILE A 126 10.22 7.87 -0.83
CA ILE A 126 10.37 6.43 -1.05
C ILE A 126 10.92 6.17 -2.47
N TYR A 127 10.41 6.91 -3.46
CA TYR A 127 10.89 6.81 -4.85
C TYR A 127 12.35 7.25 -5.00
N LYS A 128 12.79 8.34 -4.34
CA LYS A 128 14.19 8.77 -4.30
C LYS A 128 15.09 7.70 -3.68
N PHE A 129 14.62 7.07 -2.60
CA PHE A 129 15.34 5.97 -1.97
C PHE A 129 15.48 4.78 -2.93
N TYR A 130 14.40 4.36 -3.62
CA TYR A 130 14.43 3.34 -4.66
C TYR A 130 15.50 3.65 -5.73
N CYS A 131 15.54 4.89 -6.22
CA CYS A 131 16.55 5.33 -7.19
C CYS A 131 17.96 5.25 -6.59
N SER A 132 18.17 5.65 -5.33
CA SER A 132 19.47 5.62 -4.64
C SER A 132 20.00 4.19 -4.45
N LYS A 133 19.13 3.20 -4.43
CA LYS A 133 19.46 1.76 -4.36
C LYS A 133 19.55 1.10 -5.75
N ASN A 134 19.92 1.87 -6.80
CA ASN A 134 20.00 1.40 -8.19
C ASN A 134 18.69 0.79 -8.70
N ARG A 135 17.56 1.37 -8.34
CA ARG A 135 16.21 0.88 -8.64
C ARG A 135 15.99 -0.58 -8.19
N SER A 136 16.52 -0.91 -7.01
CA SER A 136 16.24 -2.18 -6.36
C SER A 136 14.89 -2.15 -5.67
N ASN A 137 14.22 -3.30 -5.62
CA ASN A 137 12.87 -3.40 -5.05
C ASN A 137 12.80 -2.79 -3.66
N THR A 138 11.75 -2.04 -3.40
CA THR A 138 11.62 -1.26 -2.16
C THR A 138 10.26 -1.50 -1.53
N VAL A 139 10.28 -1.75 -0.23
CA VAL A 139 9.15 -1.71 0.69
C VAL A 139 9.37 -0.60 1.71
N PHE A 140 8.33 -0.16 2.38
CA PHE A 140 8.44 0.88 3.40
C PHE A 140 7.70 0.47 4.67
N GLY A 141 7.99 1.15 5.75
CA GLY A 141 7.29 0.99 7.02
C GLY A 141 8.03 1.70 8.13
N LYS A 142 7.79 1.28 9.37
CA LYS A 142 8.49 1.80 10.54
C LYS A 142 8.66 0.73 11.60
N PHE A 143 9.56 1.01 12.55
CA PHE A 143 9.75 0.17 13.72
C PHE A 143 8.46 0.10 14.56
N GLU A 144 8.11 -1.09 15.05
CA GLU A 144 6.88 -1.39 15.75
C GLU A 144 7.13 -2.34 16.92
N THR A 145 6.48 -2.09 18.05
CA THR A 145 6.56 -2.93 19.25
C THR A 145 5.26 -3.68 19.56
N SER A 146 4.14 -3.25 18.97
CA SER A 146 2.85 -3.89 19.18
C SER A 146 2.76 -5.21 18.41
N GLU A 147 2.75 -6.34 19.11
CA GLU A 147 2.52 -7.65 18.48
C GLU A 147 1.22 -7.70 17.67
N LYS A 148 0.17 -7.01 18.12
CA LYS A 148 -1.12 -6.95 17.41
C LYS A 148 -0.95 -6.34 16.01
N VAL A 149 -0.17 -5.25 15.92
CA VAL A 149 0.12 -4.59 14.63
C VAL A 149 0.99 -5.50 13.77
N LEU A 150 2.08 -6.03 14.33
CA LEU A 150 3.00 -6.92 13.62
C LEU A 150 2.32 -8.18 13.07
N ARG A 151 1.34 -8.74 13.78
CA ARG A 151 0.57 -9.91 13.30
C ARG A 151 -0.50 -9.55 12.26
N GLY A 152 -0.87 -8.28 12.17
CA GLY A 152 -1.96 -7.81 11.30
C GLY A 152 -1.54 -7.53 9.85
N GLY A 153 -0.25 -7.36 9.58
CA GLY A 153 0.29 -6.96 8.29
C GLY A 153 1.60 -7.63 7.93
N ALA A 154 2.30 -7.05 6.96
CA ALA A 154 3.63 -7.51 6.60
C ALA A 154 4.68 -7.03 7.61
N VAL A 155 5.63 -7.91 7.96
CA VAL A 155 6.70 -7.65 8.92
C VAL A 155 8.04 -7.95 8.28
N ALA A 156 9.00 -7.04 8.44
CA ALA A 156 10.37 -7.21 7.95
C ALA A 156 11.39 -7.27 9.09
N HIS A 157 12.40 -8.12 8.89
CA HIS A 157 13.69 -8.02 9.57
C HIS A 157 14.66 -7.30 8.63
N VAL A 158 15.24 -6.20 9.10
CA VAL A 158 16.00 -5.28 8.25
C VAL A 158 17.42 -5.16 8.74
N ASN A 159 18.38 -5.27 7.84
CA ASN A 159 19.78 -4.98 8.15
C ASN A 159 19.97 -3.46 8.35
N PRO A 160 20.34 -2.99 9.55
CA PRO A 160 20.35 -1.54 9.85
C PRO A 160 21.46 -0.77 9.11
N LYS A 161 22.49 -1.46 8.61
CA LYS A 161 23.60 -0.81 7.88
C LYS A 161 23.32 -0.66 6.38
N THR A 162 22.62 -1.61 5.80
CA THR A 162 22.39 -1.66 4.34
C THR A 162 20.97 -1.31 3.94
N CYS A 163 20.03 -1.34 4.90
CA CYS A 163 18.59 -1.29 4.69
C CYS A 163 18.04 -2.49 3.88
N LYS A 164 18.82 -3.56 3.70
CA LYS A 164 18.37 -4.76 3.01
C LYS A 164 17.41 -5.52 3.92
N VAL A 165 16.32 -6.02 3.35
CA VAL A 165 15.38 -6.90 4.02
C VAL A 165 15.97 -8.31 4.05
N GLU A 166 16.20 -8.85 5.25
CA GLU A 166 16.77 -10.18 5.48
C GLU A 166 15.68 -11.24 5.60
N SER A 167 14.52 -10.89 6.18
CA SER A 167 13.29 -11.69 6.10
C SER A 167 12.07 -10.78 5.94
N LEU A 168 11.01 -11.29 5.32
CA LEU A 168 9.73 -10.63 5.21
C LEU A 168 8.61 -11.66 5.30
N GLN A 169 7.66 -11.42 6.20
CA GLN A 169 6.53 -12.30 6.45
C GLN A 169 5.23 -11.52 6.29
N GLU A 170 4.22 -12.09 5.67
CA GLU A 170 2.88 -11.51 5.59
C GLU A 170 1.98 -12.17 6.64
N LYS A 171 1.42 -11.36 7.54
CA LYS A 171 0.53 -11.77 8.63
C LYS A 171 1.04 -12.97 9.44
N PRO A 172 2.25 -12.89 9.99
CA PRO A 172 2.87 -14.02 10.66
C PRO A 172 2.16 -14.34 11.99
N ALA A 173 2.01 -15.63 12.29
CA ALA A 173 1.57 -16.06 13.61
C ALA A 173 2.60 -15.69 14.70
N VAL A 174 3.88 -15.73 14.36
CA VAL A 174 5.01 -15.29 15.21
C VAL A 174 5.91 -14.39 14.34
N PRO A 175 5.92 -13.07 14.59
CA PRO A 175 6.81 -12.15 13.87
C PRO A 175 8.28 -12.43 14.17
N ASP A 176 9.13 -12.45 13.14
CA ASP A 176 10.60 -12.56 13.27
C ASP A 176 11.32 -11.24 13.08
N GLY A 177 10.59 -10.13 12.98
CA GLY A 177 11.09 -8.77 12.83
C GLY A 177 10.24 -7.75 13.56
N ASN A 178 10.71 -6.51 13.58
CA ASN A 178 10.06 -5.39 14.27
C ASN A 178 9.76 -4.21 13.34
N TYR A 179 9.80 -4.39 12.02
CA TYR A 179 9.42 -3.35 11.08
C TYR A 179 8.09 -3.71 10.44
N ALA A 180 7.03 -3.00 10.83
CA ALA A 180 5.71 -3.11 10.21
C ALA A 180 5.74 -2.45 8.83
N CYS A 181 5.45 -3.22 7.78
CA CYS A 181 5.46 -2.74 6.40
C CYS A 181 4.10 -2.22 5.98
N GLY A 182 4.09 -1.07 5.28
CA GLY A 182 2.93 -0.58 4.56
C GLY A 182 2.75 -1.27 3.20
N ALA A 183 1.61 -1.02 2.57
CA ALA A 183 1.24 -1.70 1.34
C ALA A 183 1.52 -0.86 0.07
N PHE A 184 2.70 -0.23 0.00
CA PHE A 184 3.24 0.39 -1.21
C PHE A 184 4.55 -0.29 -1.56
N TYR A 185 4.71 -0.67 -2.81
CA TYR A 185 5.82 -1.47 -3.28
C TYR A 185 6.38 -0.89 -4.58
N LEU A 186 7.70 -0.80 -4.69
CA LEU A 186 8.38 -0.44 -5.93
C LEU A 186 9.15 -1.65 -6.44
N TYR A 187 8.90 -2.02 -7.68
CA TYR A 187 9.55 -3.16 -8.32
C TYR A 187 10.24 -2.73 -9.60
N ASN A 188 11.49 -3.16 -9.79
CA ASN A 188 12.14 -3.02 -11.09
C ASN A 188 11.49 -3.93 -12.14
N ALA A 189 11.82 -3.72 -13.41
CA ALA A 189 11.20 -4.44 -14.52
C ALA A 189 11.39 -5.97 -14.45
N LYS A 190 12.56 -6.44 -13.95
CA LYS A 190 12.82 -7.88 -13.79
C LYS A 190 11.90 -8.48 -12.74
N THR A 191 11.73 -7.79 -11.61
CA THR A 191 10.87 -8.23 -10.52
C THR A 191 9.39 -8.13 -10.89
N THR A 192 8.98 -7.08 -11.61
CA THR A 192 7.60 -6.98 -12.12
C THR A 192 7.23 -8.21 -12.97
N ALA A 193 8.17 -8.71 -13.79
CA ALA A 193 7.95 -9.93 -14.60
C ALA A 193 7.81 -11.21 -13.75
N LEU A 194 8.35 -11.23 -12.51
CA LEU A 194 8.24 -12.39 -11.60
C LEU A 194 6.85 -12.55 -10.99
N ILE A 195 5.98 -11.53 -11.07
CA ILE A 195 4.59 -11.60 -10.57
C ILE A 195 3.85 -12.79 -11.20
N HIS A 196 4.02 -13.02 -12.50
CA HIS A 196 3.39 -14.16 -13.17
C HIS A 196 3.93 -15.52 -12.69
N LYS A 197 5.24 -15.60 -12.41
CA LYS A 197 5.85 -16.80 -11.83
C LYS A 197 5.29 -17.07 -10.44
N PHE A 198 5.20 -16.04 -9.59
CA PHE A 198 4.60 -16.13 -8.26
C PHE A 198 3.16 -16.65 -8.35
N MET A 199 2.33 -16.07 -9.21
CA MET A 199 0.93 -16.49 -9.38
C MET A 199 0.82 -17.96 -9.80
N ALA A 200 1.62 -18.39 -10.78
CA ALA A 200 1.63 -19.78 -11.23
C ALA A 200 2.07 -20.79 -10.16
N GLU A 201 2.94 -20.40 -9.22
CA GLU A 201 3.32 -21.22 -8.07
C GLU A 201 2.18 -21.28 -7.03
N LYS A 202 1.53 -20.13 -6.76
CA LYS A 202 0.42 -20.05 -5.79
C LYS A 202 -0.84 -20.78 -6.24
N GLU A 203 -1.15 -20.78 -7.52
CA GLU A 203 -2.26 -21.57 -8.09
C GLU A 203 -2.08 -23.07 -7.84
N LYS A 204 -0.85 -23.59 -7.94
CA LYS A 204 -0.55 -25.00 -7.67
C LYS A 204 -0.78 -25.38 -6.20
N ASP A 205 -0.53 -24.44 -5.29
CA ASP A 205 -0.65 -24.66 -3.85
C ASP A 205 -2.09 -24.43 -3.34
N ASN A 206 -3.05 -24.05 -4.20
CA ASN A 206 -4.39 -23.58 -3.84
C ASN A 206 -4.38 -22.48 -2.76
N ASN A 207 -3.32 -21.68 -2.71
CA ASN A 207 -3.11 -20.62 -1.73
C ASN A 207 -2.74 -19.31 -2.43
N ILE A 208 -3.71 -18.73 -3.10
CA ILE A 208 -3.57 -17.41 -3.71
C ILE A 208 -3.58 -16.41 -2.56
N GLY A 209 -2.41 -15.96 -2.14
CA GLY A 209 -2.28 -14.96 -1.08
C GLY A 209 -3.07 -13.69 -1.42
N ASP A 210 -4.07 -13.38 -0.59
CA ASP A 210 -4.99 -12.25 -0.80
C ASP A 210 -4.30 -10.89 -0.58
N ALA A 211 -3.28 -10.83 0.26
CA ALA A 211 -2.60 -9.60 0.62
C ALA A 211 -1.40 -9.29 -0.32
N PRO A 212 -1.12 -7.99 -0.60
CA PRO A 212 -0.04 -7.61 -1.51
C PRO A 212 1.35 -7.95 -0.97
N GLY A 213 1.55 -8.06 0.34
CA GLY A 213 2.83 -8.40 0.98
C GLY A 213 3.31 -9.83 0.76
N TYR A 214 2.45 -10.74 0.28
CA TYR A 214 2.89 -12.10 -0.06
C TYR A 214 3.91 -12.15 -1.19
N PHE A 215 3.83 -11.24 -2.14
CA PHE A 215 4.79 -11.23 -3.25
C PHE A 215 6.19 -10.79 -2.81
N PRO A 216 6.41 -9.65 -2.11
CA PRO A 216 7.74 -9.31 -1.62
C PRO A 216 8.25 -10.30 -0.57
N ALA A 217 7.39 -10.93 0.25
CA ALA A 217 7.79 -12.03 1.13
C ALA A 217 8.34 -13.21 0.35
N TRP A 218 7.67 -13.62 -0.73
CA TRP A 218 8.13 -14.67 -1.63
C TRP A 218 9.47 -14.33 -2.30
N LEU A 219 9.67 -13.07 -2.72
CA LEU A 219 10.93 -12.61 -3.30
C LEU A 219 12.11 -12.83 -2.35
N VAL A 220 11.95 -12.44 -1.09
CA VAL A 220 12.99 -12.56 -0.06
C VAL A 220 13.21 -14.02 0.32
N THR A 221 12.13 -14.74 0.68
CA THR A 221 12.21 -16.13 1.15
C THR A 221 12.83 -17.07 0.11
N ASN A 222 12.54 -16.86 -1.16
CA ASN A 222 13.04 -17.71 -2.25
C ASN A 222 14.27 -17.14 -2.96
N ASN A 223 14.89 -16.09 -2.41
CA ASN A 223 16.07 -15.42 -2.98
C ASN A 223 15.89 -15.04 -4.47
N GLN A 224 14.69 -14.60 -4.84
CA GLN A 224 14.38 -14.22 -6.23
C GLN A 224 14.89 -12.83 -6.57
N ALA A 225 14.89 -11.90 -5.59
CA ALA A 225 15.38 -10.55 -5.76
C ALA A 225 15.69 -9.89 -4.41
N ASP A 226 16.64 -8.97 -4.38
CA ASP A 226 16.90 -8.13 -3.24
C ASP A 226 15.76 -7.13 -3.04
N VAL A 227 15.36 -6.94 -1.77
CA VAL A 227 14.36 -5.98 -1.34
C VAL A 227 15.00 -5.08 -0.30
N TYR A 228 14.77 -3.77 -0.39
CA TYR A 228 15.26 -2.77 0.54
C TYR A 228 14.10 -2.10 1.27
N PHE A 229 14.35 -1.71 2.49
CA PHE A 229 13.37 -1.09 3.37
C PHE A 229 13.63 0.40 3.51
N TYR A 230 12.58 1.21 3.31
CA TYR A 230 12.57 2.63 3.60
C TYR A 230 11.82 2.89 4.90
N ASP A 231 12.51 3.44 5.90
CA ASP A 231 11.91 3.83 7.17
C ASP A 231 11.21 5.18 7.03
N ILE A 232 9.91 5.21 7.30
CA ILE A 232 9.11 6.44 7.22
C ILE A 232 9.09 7.24 8.52
N ALA A 233 9.72 6.76 9.60
CA ALA A 233 9.69 7.51 10.85
C ALA A 233 10.20 8.96 10.66
N PRO A 234 9.56 9.95 11.27
CA PRO A 234 8.48 9.87 12.27
C PRO A 234 7.05 9.82 11.70
N TYR A 235 6.90 9.67 10.41
CA TYR A 235 5.61 9.73 9.71
C TYR A 235 4.76 8.47 9.93
N HIS A 236 3.51 8.53 9.44
CA HIS A 236 2.46 7.55 9.70
C HIS A 236 1.84 7.00 8.42
N ASN A 237 1.40 5.75 8.52
CA ASN A 237 0.53 5.08 7.56
C ASN A 237 -0.63 4.43 8.33
N VAL A 238 -1.85 4.91 8.11
CA VAL A 238 -3.04 4.52 8.85
C VAL A 238 -3.99 3.74 7.96
N ASP A 239 -4.17 2.44 8.22
CA ASP A 239 -5.23 1.65 7.56
C ASP A 239 -6.61 2.07 8.10
N VAL A 240 -7.45 2.58 7.22
CA VAL A 240 -8.82 2.98 7.56
C VAL A 240 -9.77 1.82 7.27
N GLY A 241 -9.55 0.69 7.94
CA GLY A 241 -10.22 -0.59 7.68
C GLY A 241 -11.55 -0.80 8.42
N THR A 242 -11.94 0.07 9.37
CA THR A 242 -13.15 -0.07 10.18
C THR A 242 -13.95 1.22 10.25
N LEU A 243 -15.24 1.13 10.61
CA LEU A 243 -16.10 2.30 10.83
C LEU A 243 -15.52 3.20 11.93
N ASP A 244 -15.02 2.61 13.02
CA ASP A 244 -14.46 3.36 14.15
C ASP A 244 -13.22 4.16 13.70
N THR A 245 -12.33 3.57 12.92
CA THR A 245 -11.17 4.28 12.37
C THR A 245 -11.62 5.40 11.42
N TYR A 246 -12.59 5.13 10.54
CA TYR A 246 -13.08 6.13 9.59
C TYR A 246 -13.72 7.34 10.27
N TYR A 247 -14.63 7.12 11.23
CA TYR A 247 -15.32 8.23 11.91
C TYR A 247 -14.43 9.00 12.89
N ASN A 248 -13.32 8.44 13.33
CA ASN A 248 -12.37 9.10 14.20
C ASN A 248 -11.08 9.52 13.49
N ILE A 249 -11.05 9.47 12.14
CA ILE A 249 -9.83 9.72 11.39
C ILE A 249 -9.23 11.10 11.65
N ASP A 250 -10.05 12.14 11.85
CA ASP A 250 -9.54 13.48 12.13
C ASP A 250 -8.79 13.57 13.46
N LYS A 251 -9.25 12.86 14.50
CA LYS A 251 -8.54 12.75 15.79
C LYS A 251 -7.21 12.00 15.64
N ILE A 252 -7.22 10.95 14.82
CA ILE A 252 -6.01 10.16 14.53
C ILE A 252 -4.99 11.05 13.80
N ILE A 253 -5.42 11.81 12.80
CA ILE A 253 -4.58 12.75 12.05
C ILE A 253 -4.00 13.83 12.99
N GLU A 254 -4.81 14.40 13.87
CA GLU A 254 -4.34 15.36 14.87
C GLU A 254 -3.26 14.77 15.77
N SER A 255 -3.44 13.54 16.24
CA SER A 255 -2.42 12.83 17.02
C SER A 255 -1.14 12.62 16.22
N CYS A 256 -1.23 12.13 14.98
CA CYS A 256 -0.08 11.96 14.09
C CYS A 256 0.70 13.26 13.90
N ASN A 257 -0.01 14.37 13.62
CA ASN A 257 0.62 15.69 13.45
C ASN A 257 1.35 16.16 14.71
N ASN A 258 0.76 15.93 15.90
CA ASN A 258 1.38 16.27 17.17
C ASN A 258 2.65 15.45 17.43
N GLU A 259 2.66 14.16 17.07
CA GLU A 259 3.81 13.29 17.20
C GLU A 259 4.95 13.72 16.26
N VAL A 260 4.66 14.00 15.00
CA VAL A 260 5.65 14.52 14.03
C VAL A 260 6.24 15.85 14.52
N LYS A 261 5.39 16.76 15.02
CA LYS A 261 5.85 18.03 15.59
C LYS A 261 6.77 17.82 16.79
N CYS A 262 6.36 16.96 17.75
CA CYS A 262 7.15 16.63 18.92
C CYS A 262 8.53 16.06 18.55
N TYR A 263 8.58 15.16 17.57
CA TYR A 263 9.81 14.56 17.07
C TYR A 263 10.83 15.61 16.58
N PHE A 264 10.37 16.61 15.82
CA PHE A 264 11.26 17.66 15.29
C PHE A 264 11.61 18.76 16.31
N GLU A 265 10.73 19.02 17.30
CA GLU A 265 10.99 19.99 18.36
C GLU A 265 11.91 19.45 19.45
N ASN A 266 11.96 18.12 19.65
CA ASN A 266 12.73 17.46 20.72
C ASN A 266 13.55 16.28 20.17
N PRO A 267 14.55 16.54 19.31
CA PRO A 267 15.30 15.48 18.62
C PRO A 267 16.12 14.58 19.58
N ASP A 268 16.45 15.05 20.78
CA ASP A 268 17.18 14.30 21.79
C ASP A 268 16.28 13.42 22.69
N GLU A 269 14.97 13.64 22.68
CA GLU A 269 14.00 12.83 23.39
C GLU A 269 13.38 11.77 22.46
N GLN A 270 14.02 10.61 22.32
CA GLN A 270 13.46 9.43 21.61
C GLN A 270 12.14 8.90 22.24
N LYS A 271 11.45 9.74 23.01
CA LYS A 271 10.23 9.40 23.77
C LYS A 271 8.92 9.71 23.06
N CYS A 272 8.94 10.28 21.87
CA CYS A 272 7.75 10.36 21.04
C CYS A 272 7.48 8.97 20.47
N THR A 273 7.06 8.06 21.35
CA THR A 273 6.63 6.72 20.96
C THR A 273 5.30 6.85 20.24
N VAL A 274 5.37 6.58 18.97
CA VAL A 274 4.23 6.58 18.05
C VAL A 274 3.26 5.48 18.48
N ALA A 275 2.07 5.83 18.91
CA ALA A 275 1.01 4.87 19.14
C ALA A 275 0.56 4.32 17.78
N SER A 276 0.94 3.09 17.48
CA SER A 276 0.46 2.38 16.27
C SER A 276 -0.87 1.66 16.53
N ASP A 277 -1.29 1.56 17.78
CA ASP A 277 -2.60 1.05 18.16
C ASP A 277 -3.58 2.20 18.43
N TRP A 278 -4.27 2.63 17.37
CA TRP A 278 -5.25 3.71 17.39
C TRP A 278 -6.45 3.45 18.32
N THR A 279 -6.59 2.24 18.85
CA THR A 279 -7.69 1.89 19.77
C THR A 279 -7.68 2.67 21.09
N GLU A 280 -6.54 3.24 21.47
CA GLU A 280 -6.46 4.12 22.67
C GLU A 280 -6.88 5.57 22.36
N ILE A 281 -6.73 6.03 21.13
CA ILE A 281 -7.11 7.39 20.69
C ILE A 281 -8.62 7.48 20.44
N ILE A 282 -9.23 6.37 20.05
CA ILE A 282 -10.66 6.28 19.70
C ILE A 282 -11.57 6.18 20.93
N LYS A 283 -11.04 5.82 22.10
CA LYS A 283 -11.78 5.78 23.37
C LYS A 283 -12.00 7.18 23.93
#